data_5266fe49b95e40fd2bb7da8277595c4a
#
_entry.id   5266fe49b95e40fd2bb7da8277595c4a
#
_cell.length_a   1.000
_cell.length_b   1.000
_cell.length_c   1.000
_cell.angle_alpha   90.00
_cell.angle_beta   90.00
_cell.angle_gamma   90.00
#
_symmetry.space_group_name_H-M   'P 1'
#
loop_
_entity.id
_entity.type
_entity.pdbx_description
1 polymer ?
#
loop_
_entity_poly.entity_id
_entity_poly.type
_entity_poly.pdbx_seq_one_letter_code
_entity_poly.pdbx_strand_id
1 'polypeptide(L)'
;MKIKTQDAVVQAVLKKMDERSIIGQKKYGATMMQEIEGQEKDLNRFLIDVQEELMDALLYIEAAKRCLADEVEEAMINRQKAFNDNISDIDIYDEEEL
;
A
#
# COMPACT_ATOMS: atom_id res chain seq x y z
N MET A 1 -6.10 5.71 26.91
CA MET A 1 -6.54 6.85 26.08
C MET A 1 -7.67 6.40 25.18
N LYS A 2 -8.71 7.18 25.12
CA LYS A 2 -9.85 6.84 24.26
C LYS A 2 -9.74 7.58 22.95
N ILE A 3 -9.89 6.85 21.85
CA ILE A 3 -9.85 7.45 20.51
C ILE A 3 -11.16 8.15 20.26
N LYS A 4 -11.08 9.43 19.87
CA LYS A 4 -12.26 10.27 19.71
C LYS A 4 -12.69 10.47 18.26
N THR A 5 -11.80 10.22 17.31
CA THR A 5 -12.12 10.45 15.90
C THR A 5 -13.16 9.46 15.39
N GLN A 6 -14.07 9.95 14.53
CA GLN A 6 -15.05 9.12 13.87
C GLN A 6 -14.60 8.75 12.46
N ASP A 7 -13.41 9.23 12.04
CA ASP A 7 -12.91 8.96 10.71
C ASP A 7 -12.48 7.49 10.60
N ALA A 8 -13.15 6.74 9.74
CA ALA A 8 -12.89 5.32 9.58
C ALA A 8 -11.48 5.03 9.05
N VAL A 9 -10.93 5.94 8.26
CA VAL A 9 -9.57 5.77 7.73
C VAL A 9 -8.56 5.87 8.87
N VAL A 10 -8.74 6.86 9.74
CA VAL A 10 -7.85 7.05 10.90
C VAL A 10 -7.98 5.87 11.86
N GLN A 11 -9.19 5.43 12.13
CA GLN A 11 -9.42 4.29 13.01
C GLN A 11 -8.72 3.03 12.49
N ALA A 12 -8.80 2.79 11.18
CA ALA A 12 -8.14 1.64 10.57
C ALA A 12 -6.62 1.71 10.72
N VAL A 13 -6.03 2.89 10.52
CA VAL A 13 -4.59 3.08 10.66
C VAL A 13 -4.16 2.89 12.10
N LEU A 14 -4.91 3.44 13.05
CA LEU A 14 -4.59 3.29 14.47
C LEU A 14 -4.63 1.84 14.90
N LYS A 15 -5.60 1.09 14.42
CA LYS A 15 -5.68 -0.34 14.73
C LYS A 15 -4.47 -1.09 14.18
N LYS A 16 -4.06 -0.79 12.97
CA LYS A 16 -2.88 -1.41 12.37
C LYS A 16 -1.61 -1.05 13.14
N MET A 17 -1.50 0.19 13.60
CA MET A 17 -0.35 0.62 14.40
C MET A 17 -0.26 -0.14 15.70
N ASP A 18 -1.39 -0.30 16.37
CA ASP A 18 -1.44 -1.05 17.64
C ASP A 18 -1.00 -2.49 17.42
N GLU A 19 -1.55 -3.16 16.44
CA GLU A 19 -1.20 -4.54 16.11
C GLU A 19 0.27 -4.67 15.75
N ARG A 20 0.79 -3.73 14.96
CA ARG A 20 2.19 -3.73 14.56
C ARG A 20 3.12 -3.53 15.75
N SER A 21 2.73 -2.66 16.69
CA SER A 21 3.50 -2.43 17.91
C SER A 21 3.62 -3.72 18.74
N ILE A 22 2.52 -4.43 18.90
CA ILE A 22 2.52 -5.68 19.65
C ILE A 22 3.40 -6.74 18.98
N ILE A 23 3.31 -6.86 17.68
CA ILE A 23 4.13 -7.79 16.91
C ILE A 23 5.62 -7.45 17.07
N GLY A 24 5.95 -6.15 16.97
CA GLY A 24 7.32 -5.69 17.12
C GLY A 24 7.88 -5.96 18.49
N GLN A 25 7.09 -5.75 19.54
CA GLN A 25 7.51 -6.02 20.92
C GLN A 25 7.83 -7.50 21.10
N LYS A 26 7.03 -8.37 20.53
CA LYS A 26 7.28 -9.82 20.62
C LYS A 26 8.54 -10.22 19.86
N LYS A 27 8.74 -9.60 18.70
CA LYS A 27 9.87 -9.94 17.85
C LYS A 27 11.21 -9.45 18.41
N TYR A 28 11.24 -8.24 18.94
CA TYR A 28 12.49 -7.61 19.38
C TYR A 28 12.68 -7.63 20.89
N GLY A 29 11.65 -8.01 21.63
CA GLY A 29 11.76 -8.14 23.07
C GLY A 29 11.73 -6.83 23.85
N ALA A 30 11.42 -5.73 23.21
CA ALA A 30 11.41 -4.42 23.86
C ALA A 30 10.48 -3.45 23.15
N THR A 31 9.97 -2.49 23.90
CA THR A 31 9.25 -1.35 23.33
C THR A 31 10.27 -0.30 22.91
N MET A 32 9.83 0.65 22.06
CA MET A 32 10.71 1.77 21.70
C MET A 32 11.12 2.57 22.92
N MET A 33 10.21 2.74 23.87
CA MET A 33 10.51 3.46 25.09
C MET A 33 11.62 2.76 25.89
N GLN A 34 11.58 1.43 25.94
CA GLN A 34 12.63 0.65 26.60
C GLN A 34 13.97 0.79 25.88
N GLU A 35 13.96 0.85 24.56
CA GLU A 35 15.20 1.05 23.80
C GLU A 35 15.82 2.41 24.10
N ILE A 36 14.99 3.45 24.23
CA ILE A 36 15.46 4.78 24.55
C ILE A 36 16.03 4.80 25.98
N GLU A 37 15.29 4.25 26.94
CA GLU A 37 15.70 4.26 28.33
C GLU A 37 16.94 3.41 28.57
N GLY A 38 17.07 2.32 27.86
CA GLY A 38 18.25 1.46 27.95
C GLY A 38 19.44 1.95 27.17
N GLN A 39 19.27 3.04 26.41
CA GLN A 39 20.31 3.62 25.56
C GLN A 39 20.87 2.64 24.54
N GLU A 40 20.05 1.67 24.13
CA GLU A 40 20.44 0.70 23.12
C GLU A 40 20.42 1.32 21.73
N LYS A 41 19.57 2.34 21.53
CA LYS A 41 19.53 3.10 20.30
C LYS A 41 19.65 4.57 20.62
N ASP A 42 20.57 5.24 19.96
CA ASP A 42 20.73 6.67 20.13
C ASP A 42 19.99 7.42 19.00
N LEU A 43 20.05 8.74 19.05
CA LEU A 43 19.38 9.57 18.06
C LEU A 43 19.82 9.21 16.64
N ASN A 44 21.11 9.01 16.44
CA ASN A 44 21.62 8.71 15.11
C ASN A 44 21.05 7.38 14.57
N ARG A 45 20.93 6.37 15.42
CA ARG A 45 20.37 5.07 14.99
C ARG A 45 18.89 5.21 14.65
N PHE A 46 18.12 5.97 15.43
CA PHE A 46 16.72 6.20 15.10
C PHE A 46 16.60 6.95 13.77
N LEU A 47 17.46 7.92 13.51
CA LEU A 47 17.44 8.65 12.23
C LEU A 47 17.77 7.73 11.05
N ILE A 48 18.73 6.84 11.20
CA ILE A 48 19.06 5.88 10.17
C ILE A 48 17.88 4.95 9.90
N ASP A 49 17.23 4.47 10.96
CA ASP A 49 16.07 3.60 10.80
C ASP A 49 14.94 4.30 10.06
N VAL A 50 14.67 5.57 10.38
CA VAL A 50 13.66 6.35 9.68
C VAL A 50 14.02 6.49 8.20
N GLN A 51 15.28 6.78 7.92
CA GLN A 51 15.73 6.94 6.54
C GLN A 51 15.53 5.64 5.74
N GLU A 52 15.90 4.52 6.34
CA GLU A 52 15.72 3.22 5.70
C GLU A 52 14.25 2.93 5.42
N GLU A 53 13.38 3.22 6.37
CA GLU A 53 11.94 3.01 6.18
C GLU A 53 11.35 3.93 5.13
N LEU A 54 11.83 5.16 5.04
CA LEU A 54 11.38 6.08 4.00
C LEU A 54 11.81 5.61 2.62
N MET A 55 13.02 5.06 2.50
CA MET A 55 13.48 4.48 1.24
C MET A 55 12.63 3.28 0.85
N ASP A 56 12.32 2.41 1.81
CA ASP A 56 11.45 1.27 1.57
C ASP A 56 10.05 1.72 1.15
N ALA A 57 9.53 2.77 1.78
CA ALA A 57 8.23 3.32 1.43
C ALA A 57 8.22 3.82 -0.02
N LEU A 58 9.30 4.45 -0.47
CA LEU A 58 9.41 4.89 -1.86
C LEU A 58 9.41 3.71 -2.83
N LEU A 59 10.10 2.64 -2.47
CA LEU A 59 10.11 1.43 -3.29
C LEU A 59 8.73 0.80 -3.39
N TYR A 60 8.01 0.74 -2.27
CA TYR A 60 6.65 0.21 -2.26
C TYR A 60 5.70 1.07 -3.10
N ILE A 61 5.85 2.39 -3.03
CA ILE A 61 5.04 3.30 -3.83
C ILE A 61 5.29 3.06 -5.31
N GLU A 62 6.55 2.96 -5.71
CA GLU A 62 6.88 2.72 -7.12
C GLU A 62 6.34 1.36 -7.58
N ALA A 63 6.50 0.33 -6.76
CA ALA A 63 5.97 -0.99 -7.08
C ALA A 63 4.46 -0.95 -7.22
N ALA A 64 3.77 -0.27 -6.31
CA ALA A 64 2.31 -0.14 -6.35
C ALA A 64 1.85 0.59 -7.61
N LYS A 65 2.57 1.65 -7.99
CA LYS A 65 2.24 2.40 -9.20
C LYS A 65 2.36 1.53 -10.45
N ARG A 66 3.39 0.69 -10.50
CA ARG A 66 3.57 -0.22 -11.64
C ARG A 66 2.46 -1.27 -11.70
N CYS A 67 2.10 -1.83 -10.54
CA CYS A 67 0.98 -2.77 -10.47
C CYS A 67 -0.32 -2.12 -10.90
N LEU A 68 -0.55 -0.88 -10.46
CA LEU A 68 -1.77 -0.16 -10.84
C LEU A 68 -1.79 0.09 -12.35
N ALA A 69 -0.66 0.48 -12.93
CA ALA A 69 -0.58 0.72 -14.37
C ALA A 69 -0.90 -0.56 -15.15
N ASP A 70 -0.36 -1.70 -14.69
CA ASP A 70 -0.63 -2.99 -15.33
C ASP A 70 -2.11 -3.36 -15.21
N GLU A 71 -2.72 -3.13 -14.06
CA GLU A 71 -4.14 -3.43 -13.86
C GLU A 71 -5.02 -2.54 -14.73
N VAL A 72 -4.68 -1.28 -14.87
CA VAL A 72 -5.43 -0.37 -15.73
C VAL A 72 -5.31 -0.79 -17.19
N GLU A 73 -4.11 -1.15 -17.63
CA GLU A 73 -3.89 -1.61 -18.99
C GLU A 73 -4.69 -2.88 -19.26
N GLU A 74 -4.66 -3.83 -18.34
CA GLU A 74 -5.40 -5.07 -18.47
C GLU A 74 -6.90 -4.80 -18.53
N ALA A 75 -7.40 -3.91 -17.69
CA ALA A 75 -8.81 -3.56 -17.70
C ALA A 75 -9.22 -2.93 -19.02
N MET A 76 -8.35 -2.10 -19.58
CA MET A 76 -8.63 -1.46 -20.87
C MET A 76 -8.63 -2.47 -22.00
N ILE A 77 -7.71 -3.42 -21.99
CA ILE A 77 -7.67 -4.49 -22.97
C ILE A 77 -8.93 -5.34 -22.89
N ASN A 78 -9.34 -5.70 -21.69
CA ASN A 78 -10.55 -6.49 -21.49
C ASN A 78 -11.79 -5.77 -21.97
N ARG A 79 -11.85 -4.48 -21.74
CA ARG A 79 -12.98 -3.66 -22.18
C ARG A 79 -13.02 -3.60 -23.70
N GLN A 80 -11.89 -3.43 -24.33
CA GLN A 80 -11.80 -3.37 -25.78
C GLN A 80 -12.20 -4.72 -26.39
N LYS A 81 -11.79 -5.81 -25.78
CA LYS A 81 -12.13 -7.15 -26.23
C LYS A 81 -13.65 -7.37 -26.16
N ALA A 82 -14.26 -6.98 -25.06
CA ALA A 82 -15.70 -7.11 -24.90
C ALA A 82 -16.45 -6.27 -25.95
N PHE A 83 -15.96 -5.09 -26.23
CA PHE A 83 -16.57 -4.22 -27.25
C PHE A 83 -16.46 -4.88 -28.62
N ASN A 84 -15.30 -5.40 -28.97
CA ASN A 84 -15.10 -6.05 -30.26
C ASN A 84 -15.98 -7.30 -30.41
N ASP A 85 -16.12 -8.07 -29.33
CA ASP A 85 -16.98 -9.24 -29.34
C ASP A 85 -18.44 -8.84 -29.60
N ASN A 86 -18.90 -7.77 -28.98
CA ASN A 86 -20.25 -7.28 -29.18
C ASN A 86 -20.45 -6.79 -30.61
N ILE A 87 -19.47 -6.14 -31.17
CA ILE A 87 -19.56 -5.67 -32.54
C ILE A 87 -19.63 -6.85 -33.49
N SER A 88 -18.88 -7.90 -33.22
CA SER A 88 -18.92 -9.11 -34.03
C SER A 88 -20.31 -9.72 -34.03
N ASP A 89 -20.96 -9.69 -32.86
CA ASP A 89 -22.29 -10.22 -32.75
C ASP A 89 -23.30 -9.39 -33.53
N ILE A 90 -23.09 -8.12 -33.55
CA ILE A 90 -23.97 -7.24 -34.27
C ILE A 90 -23.76 -7.39 -35.71
N ASP A 91 -22.60 -7.72 -36.05
CA ASP A 91 -22.38 -7.91 -37.37
C ASP A 91 -22.39 -6.87 -38.32
N ILE A 92 -22.58 -6.33 -38.57
CA ILE A 92 -22.69 -5.43 -39.28
C ILE A 92 -21.76 -4.91 -39.98
N TYR A 93 -21.41 -4.54 -40.18
CA TYR A 93 -20.77 -3.98 -40.88
C TYR A 93 -19.69 -3.84 -40.74
N ASP A 94 -19.45 -3.92 -40.42
CA ASP A 94 -18.72 -3.80 -40.31
C ASP A 94 -17.68 -3.51 -40.01
N GLU A 95 -17.23 -3.89 -39.95
CA GLU A 95 -16.14 -3.88 -39.57
C GLU A 95 -15.23 -3.09 -40.12
N GLU A 96 -15.28 -2.82 -41.14
CA GLU A 96 -14.35 -2.00 -41.68
C GLU A 96 -14.33 -0.74 -41.08
N GLU A 97 -15.26 -0.43 -40.33
CA GLU A 97 -15.21 0.76 -39.72
C GLU A 97 -14.34 0.78 -38.62
N LEU A 98 -13.83 -0.26 -38.19
CA LEU A 98 -12.93 -0.28 -37.09
C LEU A 98 -11.53 -0.14 -37.58
#